data_fb1fda3109a509efaa0d9d00c1d413cd
#
_entry.id   fb1fda3109a509efaa0d9d00c1d413cd
#
_cell.length_a   1.000
_cell.length_b   1.000
_cell.length_c   1.000
_cell.angle_alpha   90.00
_cell.angle_beta   90.00
_cell.angle_gamma   90.00
#
_symmetry.space_group_name_H-M   'P 1'
#
loop_
_entity.id
_entity.type
_entity.pdbx_description
1 polymer ?
#
loop_
_entity_poly.entity_id
_entity_poly.type
_entity_poly.pdbx_seq_one_letter_code
_entity_poly.pdbx_strand_id
1 'polypeptide(L)'
;QKMIETKAPAFTELSEFASVSAGGKVVFATDDFFAPCEAMLADTEPIFITDKYTEFGKWMDGWETRRKRVTGHDWCILKLATKCVIRGLLLDTAFFTGNYAPKYSIQAACLTPEEDAQMPDRDGNRLGTSYNSCDLECVKQLDTDRWDEIVPVTPLRPGYDDTRLNYQKVVSDEAYTHIRVNIFPDGGIARLRVFGEAKAQAPPSDVMIDLVSLLSGATCQGYSNAHYGHPRNMIKPCKSETMADGWETARRLDRPDIIEANQDGTLKVPGEEWAVFKLGFPGKITQICVDTAHFKGNFPDSVKIEGAYLGYADWTPESKLVWQNILKPSKLSAHQDHWYDCTSDLVTHIRVTMAPDGGISRIRTYGYAVQPFLI
;
A
#
# COMPACT_ATOMS: atom_id res chain seq x y z
N GLN A 1 5.43 31.77 -14.12
CA GLN A 1 5.95 30.45 -14.57
C GLN A 1 4.96 29.41 -14.06
N LYS A 2 4.23 28.74 -14.98
CA LYS A 2 3.39 27.59 -14.63
C LYS A 2 4.32 26.49 -14.15
N MET A 3 4.18 26.07 -12.89
CA MET A 3 4.77 24.82 -12.42
C MET A 3 4.18 23.70 -13.28
N ILE A 4 5.03 22.96 -13.96
CA ILE A 4 4.65 21.72 -14.62
C ILE A 4 4.49 20.72 -13.47
N GLU A 5 3.25 20.48 -13.03
CA GLU A 5 2.95 19.32 -12.21
C GLU A 5 3.35 18.09 -13.04
N THR A 6 4.47 17.48 -12.69
CA THR A 6 4.85 16.18 -13.24
C THR A 6 3.85 15.18 -12.71
N LYS A 7 2.87 14.83 -13.53
CA LYS A 7 1.86 13.81 -13.20
C LYS A 7 2.59 12.52 -12.82
N ALA A 8 2.23 11.95 -11.67
CA ALA A 8 2.79 10.68 -11.22
C ALA A 8 2.63 9.60 -12.30
N PRO A 9 3.61 8.69 -12.48
CA PRO A 9 3.53 7.63 -13.47
C PRO A 9 2.33 6.70 -13.24
N ALA A 10 1.80 6.12 -14.31
CA ALA A 10 0.61 5.26 -14.25
C ALA A 10 0.73 4.08 -13.28
N PHE A 11 1.93 3.53 -13.07
CA PHE A 11 2.12 2.42 -12.14
C PHE A 11 1.82 2.80 -10.68
N THR A 12 1.79 4.09 -10.33
CA THR A 12 1.44 4.54 -8.97
C THR A 12 -0.03 4.35 -8.64
N GLU A 13 -0.87 4.04 -9.62
CA GLU A 13 -2.27 3.64 -9.41
C GLU A 13 -2.41 2.18 -8.98
N LEU A 14 -1.38 1.36 -9.17
CA LEU A 14 -1.37 -0.04 -8.77
C LEU A 14 -1.27 -0.19 -7.24
N SER A 15 -1.52 -1.40 -6.74
CA SER A 15 -1.31 -1.73 -5.33
C SER A 15 0.15 -1.57 -4.93
N GLU A 16 0.36 -1.22 -3.66
CA GLU A 16 1.67 -1.00 -3.08
C GLU A 16 1.98 -2.12 -2.08
N PHE A 17 3.20 -2.70 -2.15
CA PHE A 17 3.56 -3.95 -1.48
C PHE A 17 4.68 -3.83 -0.44
N ALA A 18 5.22 -2.64 -0.21
CA ALA A 18 6.33 -2.45 0.73
C ALA A 18 5.92 -1.78 2.05
N SER A 19 4.84 -1.00 2.07
CA SER A 19 4.42 -0.30 3.29
C SER A 19 4.01 -1.26 4.41
N VAL A 20 4.14 -0.80 5.65
CA VAL A 20 3.81 -1.58 6.86
C VAL A 20 2.36 -2.05 6.83
N SER A 21 1.40 -1.18 6.49
CA SER A 21 -0.02 -1.56 6.45
C SER A 21 -0.37 -2.51 5.30
N ALA A 22 0.45 -2.58 4.27
CA ALA A 22 0.33 -3.60 3.23
C ALA A 22 0.86 -4.97 3.70
N GLY A 23 1.72 -5.00 4.71
CA GLY A 23 2.37 -6.19 5.24
C GLY A 23 3.85 -6.30 4.85
N GLY A 24 4.43 -5.26 4.26
CA GLY A 24 5.86 -5.17 4.01
C GLY A 24 6.67 -5.04 5.30
N LYS A 25 7.86 -5.59 5.34
CA LYS A 25 8.76 -5.47 6.50
C LYS A 25 10.23 -5.46 6.10
N VAL A 26 11.05 -4.81 6.93
CA VAL A 26 12.51 -4.93 6.84
C VAL A 26 12.93 -6.25 7.47
N VAL A 27 13.78 -7.01 6.79
CA VAL A 27 14.36 -8.26 7.35
C VAL A 27 15.85 -8.12 7.64
N PHE A 28 16.53 -7.19 6.98
CA PHE A 28 17.93 -6.88 7.23
C PHE A 28 18.28 -5.45 6.82
N ALA A 29 19.19 -4.81 7.55
CA ALA A 29 19.83 -3.57 7.16
C ALA A 29 21.29 -3.53 7.67
N THR A 30 22.20 -2.98 6.87
CA THR A 30 23.61 -2.87 7.24
C THR A 30 23.88 -1.82 8.31
N ASP A 31 23.07 -0.77 8.35
CA ASP A 31 23.21 0.31 9.33
C ASP A 31 21.85 0.97 9.60
N ASP A 32 21.56 1.23 10.86
CA ASP A 32 20.35 1.90 11.37
C ASP A 32 20.70 3.06 12.32
N PHE A 33 21.93 3.56 12.26
CA PHE A 33 22.50 4.37 13.34
C PHE A 33 21.76 5.69 13.53
N PHE A 34 21.53 6.46 12.47
CA PHE A 34 20.85 7.74 12.58
C PHE A 34 19.34 7.63 12.50
N ALA A 35 18.82 6.70 11.69
CA ALA A 35 17.40 6.43 11.62
C ALA A 35 17.16 4.99 11.13
N PRO A 36 16.28 4.21 11.81
CA PRO A 36 16.00 2.83 11.49
C PRO A 36 15.37 2.65 10.11
N CYS A 37 15.73 1.56 9.44
CA CYS A 37 15.25 1.23 8.10
C CYS A 37 13.73 1.09 8.03
N GLU A 38 13.08 0.64 9.10
CA GLU A 38 11.63 0.48 9.21
C GLU A 38 10.87 1.80 8.94
N ALA A 39 11.43 2.95 9.30
CA ALA A 39 10.80 4.24 9.07
C ALA A 39 10.57 4.53 7.57
N MET A 40 11.39 3.95 6.68
CA MET A 40 11.22 4.07 5.23
C MET A 40 9.93 3.42 4.71
N LEU A 41 9.35 2.47 5.46
CA LEU A 41 8.13 1.75 5.10
C LEU A 41 6.87 2.32 5.77
N ALA A 42 6.97 3.40 6.54
CA ALA A 42 5.82 4.05 7.16
C ALA A 42 4.79 4.50 6.12
N ASP A 43 3.50 4.38 6.45
CA ASP A 43 2.40 4.75 5.54
C ASP A 43 2.22 6.28 5.41
N THR A 44 2.64 7.02 6.43
CA THR A 44 2.49 8.47 6.49
C THR A 44 3.45 9.19 5.54
N GLU A 45 3.05 10.38 5.07
CA GLU A 45 3.97 11.31 4.41
C GLU A 45 5.12 11.67 5.35
N PRO A 46 6.35 11.81 4.81
CA PRO A 46 7.48 12.22 5.62
C PRO A 46 7.27 13.61 6.22
N ILE A 47 7.70 13.79 7.45
CA ILE A 47 7.63 15.07 8.16
C ILE A 47 9.03 15.54 8.60
N PHE A 48 9.17 16.83 8.79
CA PHE A 48 10.38 17.44 9.34
C PHE A 48 10.05 18.22 10.62
N ILE A 49 10.79 17.95 11.69
CA ILE A 49 10.61 18.63 12.97
C ILE A 49 11.92 19.34 13.32
N THR A 50 11.92 20.67 13.24
CA THR A 50 13.12 21.51 13.34
C THR A 50 13.95 21.26 14.59
N ASP A 51 13.32 21.11 15.73
CA ASP A 51 14.02 21.04 17.03
C ASP A 51 14.07 19.60 17.59
N LYS A 52 13.78 18.59 16.76
CA LYS A 52 13.83 17.20 17.20
C LYS A 52 15.21 16.60 16.93
N TYR A 53 15.79 16.04 17.99
CA TYR A 53 17.06 15.33 17.97
C TYR A 53 16.92 13.98 18.68
N THR A 54 17.81 13.07 18.35
CA THR A 54 18.07 11.83 19.07
C THR A 54 19.40 11.96 19.81
N GLU A 55 19.76 11.00 20.61
CA GLU A 55 21.10 10.94 21.23
C GLU A 55 22.25 10.79 20.20
N PHE A 56 21.93 10.43 18.96
CA PHE A 56 22.89 10.22 17.87
C PHE A 56 22.97 11.38 16.88
N GLY A 57 22.04 12.32 16.93
CA GLY A 57 22.04 13.47 16.02
C GLY A 57 20.65 13.99 15.67
N LYS A 58 20.57 14.73 14.57
CA LYS A 58 19.30 15.27 14.06
C LYS A 58 18.33 14.13 13.75
N TRP A 59 17.11 14.20 14.26
CA TRP A 59 16.06 13.24 13.90
C TRP A 59 15.62 13.47 12.46
N MET A 60 15.58 12.39 11.68
CA MET A 60 15.08 12.37 10.30
C MET A 60 13.99 11.31 10.17
N ASP A 61 12.96 11.61 9.38
CA ASP A 61 11.84 10.70 9.12
C ASP A 61 12.13 9.82 7.90
N GLY A 62 12.80 8.71 8.15
CA GLY A 62 13.20 7.76 7.12
C GLY A 62 14.34 6.87 7.60
N TRP A 63 14.96 6.16 6.68
CA TRP A 63 16.17 5.40 6.90
C TRP A 63 17.40 6.28 6.67
N GLU A 64 18.34 6.28 7.61
CA GLU A 64 19.59 7.04 7.47
C GLU A 64 20.77 6.27 8.06
N THR A 65 21.77 6.01 7.22
CA THR A 65 23.02 5.33 7.58
C THR A 65 24.16 6.30 7.87
N ARG A 66 25.16 5.81 8.60
CA ARG A 66 26.39 6.56 8.82
C ARG A 66 27.20 6.72 7.55
N ARG A 67 28.00 7.79 7.47
CA ARG A 67 28.96 7.94 6.40
C ARG A 67 29.96 6.78 6.39
N LYS A 68 30.08 6.11 5.24
CA LYS A 68 31.04 5.03 5.01
C LYS A 68 32.47 5.56 5.13
N ARG A 69 33.24 4.94 6.01
CA ARG A 69 34.66 5.20 6.23
C ARG A 69 35.56 4.09 5.69
N VAL A 70 34.97 3.03 5.18
CA VAL A 70 35.61 1.86 4.60
C VAL A 70 34.99 1.55 3.23
N THR A 71 35.68 0.76 2.43
CA THR A 71 35.16 0.34 1.11
C THR A 71 33.84 -0.43 1.27
N GLY A 72 32.91 -0.17 0.38
CA GLY A 72 31.59 -0.81 0.34
C GLY A 72 30.45 0.20 0.29
N HIS A 73 29.26 -0.28 0.45
CA HIS A 73 28.02 0.49 0.45
C HIS A 73 27.04 -0.07 1.48
N ASP A 74 26.02 0.72 1.82
CA ASP A 74 24.95 0.25 2.68
C ASP A 74 23.79 -0.35 1.86
N TRP A 75 23.08 -1.28 2.46
CA TRP A 75 21.95 -1.96 1.84
C TRP A 75 21.00 -2.54 2.88
N CYS A 76 19.78 -2.77 2.46
CA CYS A 76 18.78 -3.46 3.26
C CYS A 76 18.04 -4.50 2.42
N ILE A 77 17.36 -5.41 3.11
CA ILE A 77 16.46 -6.40 2.50
C ILE A 77 15.07 -6.18 3.06
N LEU A 78 14.11 -6.12 2.14
CA LEU A 78 12.69 -5.98 2.45
C LEU A 78 11.95 -7.22 1.98
N LYS A 79 11.07 -7.73 2.83
CA LYS A 79 10.03 -8.69 2.45
C LYS A 79 8.81 -7.91 1.99
N LEU A 80 8.31 -8.21 0.81
CA LEU A 80 7.09 -7.62 0.28
C LEU A 80 5.86 -8.24 0.95
N ALA A 81 4.74 -7.53 0.92
CA ALA A 81 3.46 -7.97 1.49
C ALA A 81 3.03 -9.37 1.01
N THR A 82 3.27 -9.64 -0.27
CA THR A 82 3.07 -10.94 -0.91
C THR A 82 3.91 -11.03 -2.17
N LYS A 83 3.98 -12.21 -2.78
CA LYS A 83 4.59 -12.41 -4.09
C LYS A 83 3.88 -11.53 -5.13
N CYS A 84 4.64 -10.69 -5.84
CA CYS A 84 4.10 -9.76 -6.82
C CYS A 84 5.04 -9.49 -7.99
N VAL A 85 4.48 -9.15 -9.13
CA VAL A 85 5.21 -8.56 -10.26
C VAL A 85 5.37 -7.07 -10.01
N ILE A 86 6.60 -6.60 -9.93
CA ILE A 86 6.91 -5.19 -9.66
C ILE A 86 6.84 -4.40 -10.97
N ARG A 87 6.02 -3.33 -11.00
CA ARG A 87 5.87 -2.45 -12.16
C ARG A 87 6.57 -1.12 -12.01
N GLY A 88 6.81 -0.69 -10.80
CA GLY A 88 7.51 0.55 -10.52
C GLY A 88 7.80 0.77 -9.05
N LEU A 89 8.66 1.73 -8.80
CA LEU A 89 9.15 2.12 -7.47
C LEU A 89 9.06 3.62 -7.31
N LEU A 90 8.88 4.06 -6.07
CA LEU A 90 9.09 5.43 -5.66
C LEU A 90 10.10 5.43 -4.51
N LEU A 91 11.23 6.13 -4.70
CA LEU A 91 12.13 6.48 -3.61
C LEU A 91 11.96 7.97 -3.31
N ASP A 92 11.46 8.26 -2.13
CA ASP A 92 11.25 9.62 -1.64
C ASP A 92 12.43 10.02 -0.77
N THR A 93 13.09 11.10 -1.12
CA THR A 93 14.22 11.65 -0.36
C THR A 93 13.83 12.86 0.50
N ALA A 94 12.53 13.08 0.74
CA ALA A 94 12.02 14.24 1.44
C ALA A 94 12.85 14.63 2.67
N PHE A 95 13.23 15.88 2.73
CA PHE A 95 14.05 16.50 3.80
C PHE A 95 15.52 16.05 3.88
N PHE A 96 15.92 15.00 3.18
CA PHE A 96 17.32 14.61 3.01
C PHE A 96 17.96 15.45 1.90
N THR A 97 18.26 16.70 2.18
CA THR A 97 18.72 17.66 1.17
C THR A 97 20.23 17.57 0.90
N GLY A 98 21.04 17.25 1.92
CA GLY A 98 22.49 17.07 1.80
C GLY A 98 22.97 15.66 2.16
N ASN A 99 22.17 14.91 2.89
CA ASN A 99 22.47 13.58 3.42
C ASN A 99 21.65 12.46 2.75
N TYR A 100 21.01 12.74 1.61
CA TYR A 100 20.35 11.69 0.82
C TYR A 100 21.36 10.72 0.22
N ALA A 101 20.94 9.50 -0.07
CA ALA A 101 21.76 8.53 -0.78
C ALA A 101 21.97 9.00 -2.24
N PRO A 102 23.22 9.21 -2.71
CA PRO A 102 23.47 9.76 -4.04
C PRO A 102 22.99 8.87 -5.18
N LYS A 103 23.07 7.55 -4.99
CA LYS A 103 22.69 6.53 -5.98
C LYS A 103 22.11 5.31 -5.27
N TYR A 104 21.32 4.55 -6.00
CA TYR A 104 20.74 3.29 -5.53
C TYR A 104 20.69 2.25 -6.65
N SER A 105 20.50 1.00 -6.29
CA SER A 105 20.09 -0.08 -7.19
C SER A 105 19.15 -1.02 -6.46
N ILE A 106 18.34 -1.79 -7.19
CA ILE A 106 17.42 -2.76 -6.61
C ILE A 106 17.66 -4.13 -7.23
N GLN A 107 17.82 -5.11 -6.37
CA GLN A 107 17.81 -6.52 -6.73
C GLN A 107 16.58 -7.19 -6.11
N ALA A 108 16.08 -8.25 -6.72
CA ALA A 108 14.87 -8.93 -6.28
C ALA A 108 15.01 -10.45 -6.37
N ALA A 109 14.28 -11.17 -5.52
CA ALA A 109 14.22 -12.62 -5.53
C ALA A 109 12.83 -13.13 -5.14
N CYS A 110 12.51 -14.32 -5.64
CA CYS A 110 11.36 -15.09 -5.20
C CYS A 110 11.87 -16.22 -4.29
N LEU A 111 11.85 -15.99 -2.98
CA LEU A 111 12.30 -16.98 -2.02
C LEU A 111 11.23 -18.05 -1.77
N THR A 112 11.66 -19.27 -1.55
CA THR A 112 10.80 -20.34 -1.02
C THR A 112 10.46 -20.08 0.45
N PRO A 113 9.44 -20.73 1.02
CA PRO A 113 9.16 -20.62 2.46
C PRO A 113 10.35 -21.01 3.34
N GLU A 114 11.14 -21.99 2.91
CA GLU A 114 12.33 -22.47 3.62
C GLU A 114 13.47 -21.45 3.59
N GLU A 115 13.66 -20.77 2.47
CA GLU A 115 14.63 -19.69 2.33
C GLU A 115 14.18 -18.43 3.10
N ASP A 116 12.90 -18.08 3.02
CA ASP A 116 12.33 -16.97 3.79
C ASP A 116 12.48 -17.18 5.30
N ALA A 117 12.32 -18.42 5.79
CA ALA A 117 12.52 -18.78 7.19
C ALA A 117 13.98 -18.64 7.69
N GLN A 118 14.94 -18.51 6.78
CA GLN A 118 16.34 -18.24 7.12
C GLN A 118 16.64 -16.75 7.28
N MET A 119 15.71 -15.88 6.87
CA MET A 119 15.87 -14.43 7.04
C MET A 119 15.87 -14.05 8.53
N PRO A 120 16.72 -13.10 8.94
CA PRO A 120 16.74 -12.62 10.32
C PRO A 120 15.42 -11.99 10.73
N ASP A 121 15.07 -12.14 12.01
CA ASP A 121 14.04 -11.31 12.63
C ASP A 121 14.64 -10.02 13.16
N ARG A 122 13.91 -8.92 12.97
CA ARG A 122 14.33 -7.58 13.43
C ARG A 122 13.38 -7.08 14.50
N ASP A 123 13.76 -7.29 15.74
CA ASP A 123 12.99 -6.86 16.91
C ASP A 123 13.62 -5.66 17.60
N GLY A 124 12.78 -4.89 18.30
CA GLY A 124 13.19 -3.82 19.20
C GLY A 124 13.61 -2.52 18.50
N ASN A 125 14.16 -1.62 19.30
CA ASN A 125 14.66 -0.34 18.82
C ASN A 125 16.02 -0.50 18.14
N ARG A 126 16.11 -0.16 16.87
CA ARG A 126 17.33 -0.24 16.06
C ARG A 126 18.15 1.04 16.03
N LEU A 127 17.62 2.15 16.55
CA LEU A 127 18.33 3.42 16.58
C LEU A 127 19.70 3.27 17.25
N GLY A 128 20.75 3.81 16.63
CA GLY A 128 22.11 3.74 17.14
C GLY A 128 22.84 2.43 16.86
N THR A 129 22.23 1.52 16.07
CA THR A 129 22.79 0.18 15.81
C THR A 129 23.26 -0.01 14.36
N SER A 130 23.94 -1.12 14.12
CA SER A 130 24.22 -1.69 12.82
C SER A 130 23.92 -3.18 12.84
N TYR A 131 24.15 -3.85 11.72
CA TYR A 131 23.99 -5.31 11.65
C TYR A 131 24.82 -6.05 12.70
N ASN A 132 24.35 -7.20 13.13
CA ASN A 132 25.19 -8.18 13.81
C ASN A 132 25.77 -9.21 12.81
N SER A 133 26.86 -9.87 13.21
CA SER A 133 27.57 -10.79 12.32
C SER A 133 26.75 -12.05 11.98
N CYS A 134 25.88 -12.51 12.89
CA CYS A 134 25.03 -13.66 12.65
C CYS A 134 23.98 -13.38 11.58
N ASP A 135 23.30 -12.23 11.68
CA ASP A 135 22.30 -11.81 10.69
C ASP A 135 22.94 -11.63 9.31
N LEU A 136 24.14 -11.01 9.26
CA LEU A 136 24.86 -10.84 8.00
C LEU A 136 25.21 -12.19 7.38
N GLU A 137 25.63 -13.16 8.17
CA GLU A 137 25.95 -14.50 7.67
C GLU A 137 24.71 -15.21 7.11
N CYS A 138 23.56 -15.10 7.79
CA CYS A 138 22.30 -15.67 7.31
C CYS A 138 21.94 -15.13 5.90
N VAL A 139 22.00 -13.81 5.73
CA VAL A 139 21.64 -13.20 4.42
C VAL A 139 22.69 -13.47 3.34
N LYS A 140 23.95 -13.66 3.69
CA LYS A 140 24.99 -14.08 2.74
C LYS A 140 24.78 -15.48 2.19
N GLN A 141 24.28 -16.40 3.02
CA GLN A 141 23.96 -17.77 2.59
C GLN A 141 22.86 -17.82 1.52
N LEU A 142 22.07 -16.77 1.40
CA LEU A 142 21.02 -16.62 0.37
C LEU A 142 21.53 -15.90 -0.91
N ASP A 143 22.84 -15.69 -1.04
CA ASP A 143 23.49 -15.04 -2.19
C ASP A 143 22.77 -13.74 -2.66
N THR A 144 22.36 -12.91 -1.70
CA THR A 144 21.51 -11.75 -1.95
C THR A 144 22.13 -10.70 -2.89
N ASP A 145 23.43 -10.71 -3.05
CA ASP A 145 24.18 -9.89 -4.01
C ASP A 145 24.09 -10.38 -5.46
N ARG A 146 23.57 -11.60 -5.66
CA ARG A 146 23.35 -12.23 -6.97
C ARG A 146 21.86 -12.29 -7.37
N TRP A 147 20.97 -11.71 -6.58
CA TRP A 147 19.57 -11.61 -6.95
C TRP A 147 19.39 -10.82 -8.24
N ASP A 148 18.28 -11.01 -8.93
CA ASP A 148 17.98 -10.36 -10.20
C ASP A 148 18.04 -8.83 -10.07
N GLU A 149 18.88 -8.16 -10.82
CA GLU A 149 18.92 -6.70 -10.89
C GLU A 149 17.70 -6.19 -11.67
N ILE A 150 16.73 -5.61 -10.95
CA ILE A 150 15.52 -5.03 -11.54
C ILE A 150 15.62 -3.51 -11.75
N VAL A 151 16.53 -2.86 -11.03
CA VAL A 151 16.91 -1.45 -11.25
C VAL A 151 18.43 -1.35 -11.15
N PRO A 152 19.11 -0.97 -12.24
CA PRO A 152 20.55 -0.75 -12.23
C PRO A 152 20.90 0.47 -11.39
N VAL A 153 22.20 0.70 -11.15
CA VAL A 153 22.67 1.86 -10.40
C VAL A 153 22.13 3.16 -11.02
N THR A 154 21.29 3.85 -10.28
CA THR A 154 20.53 5.01 -10.71
C THR A 154 20.77 6.17 -9.74
N PRO A 155 20.98 7.42 -10.22
CA PRO A 155 21.08 8.59 -9.34
C PRO A 155 19.76 8.88 -8.60
N LEU A 156 19.87 9.33 -7.35
CA LEU A 156 18.80 10.00 -6.62
C LEU A 156 18.99 11.51 -6.64
N ARG A 157 17.91 12.23 -6.46
CA ARG A 157 17.88 13.68 -6.34
C ARG A 157 17.70 14.08 -4.87
N PRO A 158 18.15 15.29 -4.46
CA PRO A 158 17.99 15.76 -3.09
C PRO A 158 16.52 15.93 -2.71
N GLY A 159 16.25 15.94 -1.40
CA GLY A 159 14.91 15.92 -0.82
C GLY A 159 14.19 17.27 -0.73
N TYR A 160 14.30 18.11 -1.76
CA TYR A 160 13.50 19.33 -1.91
C TYR A 160 12.12 19.00 -2.51
N ASP A 161 11.14 19.87 -2.34
CA ASP A 161 9.76 19.64 -2.75
C ASP A 161 9.61 19.26 -4.23
N ASP A 162 10.43 19.85 -5.11
CA ASP A 162 10.41 19.62 -6.56
C ASP A 162 11.30 18.45 -7.02
N THR A 163 12.13 17.88 -6.14
CA THR A 163 13.10 16.83 -6.48
C THR A 163 12.96 15.53 -5.68
N ARG A 164 12.25 15.56 -4.57
CA ARG A 164 12.17 14.45 -3.62
C ARG A 164 11.60 13.14 -4.20
N LEU A 165 10.65 13.22 -5.11
CA LEU A 165 9.96 12.05 -5.66
C LEU A 165 10.76 11.47 -6.84
N ASN A 166 11.40 10.33 -6.61
CA ASN A 166 12.21 9.63 -7.60
C ASN A 166 11.45 8.37 -8.06
N TYR A 167 10.73 8.50 -9.16
CA TYR A 167 9.96 7.39 -9.74
C TYR A 167 10.86 6.56 -10.66
N GLN A 168 10.74 5.24 -10.56
CA GLN A 168 11.46 4.29 -11.39
C GLN A 168 10.52 3.22 -11.93
N LYS A 169 10.38 3.16 -13.24
CA LYS A 169 9.67 2.06 -13.91
C LYS A 169 10.53 0.79 -13.86
N VAL A 170 9.89 -0.34 -13.57
CA VAL A 170 10.50 -1.68 -13.63
C VAL A 170 9.89 -2.43 -14.81
N VAL A 171 10.74 -3.03 -15.62
CA VAL A 171 10.35 -3.85 -16.78
C VAL A 171 10.74 -5.28 -16.48
N SER A 172 9.83 -6.03 -15.87
CA SER A 172 9.97 -7.45 -15.60
C SER A 172 8.58 -8.07 -15.46
N ASP A 173 8.40 -9.28 -15.94
CA ASP A 173 7.18 -10.09 -15.72
C ASP A 173 7.38 -11.16 -14.66
N GLU A 174 8.59 -11.22 -14.08
CA GLU A 174 8.89 -12.12 -12.97
C GLU A 174 8.25 -11.62 -11.67
N ALA A 175 7.86 -12.56 -10.84
CA ALA A 175 7.25 -12.26 -9.55
C ALA A 175 8.23 -12.49 -8.41
N TYR A 176 8.30 -11.53 -7.48
CA TYR A 176 9.26 -11.50 -6.40
C TYR A 176 8.57 -11.43 -5.04
N THR A 177 9.25 -11.96 -4.01
CA THR A 177 8.82 -11.90 -2.61
C THR A 177 9.68 -10.96 -1.78
N HIS A 178 10.92 -10.72 -2.21
CA HIS A 178 11.92 -9.90 -1.52
C HIS A 178 12.63 -8.98 -2.48
N ILE A 179 13.08 -7.84 -1.96
CA ILE A 179 13.97 -6.93 -2.65
C ILE A 179 15.17 -6.58 -1.76
N ARG A 180 16.32 -6.37 -2.40
CA ARG A 180 17.51 -5.78 -1.80
C ARG A 180 17.70 -4.37 -2.35
N VAL A 181 17.69 -3.39 -1.46
CA VAL A 181 17.91 -1.97 -1.78
C VAL A 181 19.35 -1.63 -1.44
N ASN A 182 20.15 -1.36 -2.46
CA ASN A 182 21.52 -0.89 -2.28
C ASN A 182 21.55 0.63 -2.39
N ILE A 183 22.28 1.29 -1.51
CA ILE A 183 22.55 2.75 -1.57
C ILE A 183 24.06 2.98 -1.64
N PHE A 184 24.49 3.96 -2.46
CA PHE A 184 25.90 4.13 -2.79
C PHE A 184 26.38 5.56 -2.47
N PRO A 185 27.34 5.71 -1.54
CA PRO A 185 27.85 4.66 -0.63
C PRO A 185 26.97 4.52 0.61
N ASP A 186 26.28 5.56 1.03
CA ASP A 186 25.51 5.73 2.26
C ASP A 186 24.50 6.85 2.10
N GLY A 187 23.70 7.11 3.13
CA GLY A 187 22.82 8.27 3.20
C GLY A 187 21.42 7.93 3.64
N GLY A 188 20.46 8.80 3.30
CA GLY A 188 19.08 8.70 3.73
C GLY A 188 18.08 8.56 2.58
N ILE A 189 17.00 7.83 2.89
CA ILE A 189 15.78 7.70 2.09
C ILE A 189 14.58 7.85 3.04
N ALA A 190 13.69 8.80 2.75
CA ALA A 190 12.51 9.03 3.59
C ALA A 190 11.48 7.92 3.45
N ARG A 191 11.10 7.56 2.23
CA ARG A 191 10.13 6.48 1.95
C ARG A 191 10.53 5.67 0.73
N LEU A 192 10.13 4.39 0.76
CA LEU A 192 10.14 3.51 -0.39
C LEU A 192 8.73 2.96 -0.61
N ARG A 193 8.28 3.00 -1.86
CA ARG A 193 7.03 2.38 -2.30
C ARG A 193 7.32 1.43 -3.46
N VAL A 194 6.66 0.28 -3.45
CA VAL A 194 6.79 -0.75 -4.48
C VAL A 194 5.42 -1.04 -5.05
N PHE A 195 5.20 -0.65 -6.29
CA PHE A 195 3.91 -0.79 -6.98
C PHE A 195 3.93 -1.98 -7.93
N GLY A 196 2.84 -2.73 -7.94
CA GLY A 196 2.77 -3.89 -8.81
C GLY A 196 1.45 -4.67 -8.72
N GLU A 197 1.54 -5.93 -9.09
CA GLU A 197 0.40 -6.85 -9.23
C GLU A 197 0.69 -8.13 -8.44
N ALA A 198 -0.17 -8.47 -7.48
CA ALA A 198 -0.02 -9.69 -6.69
C ALA A 198 -0.16 -10.94 -7.54
N LYS A 199 0.59 -11.98 -7.19
CA LYS A 199 0.49 -13.34 -7.73
C LYS A 199 -0.02 -14.29 -6.65
N ALA A 200 -1.27 -14.09 -6.25
CA ALA A 200 -1.92 -14.94 -5.26
C ALA A 200 -2.25 -16.32 -5.83
N GLN A 201 -2.19 -17.34 -4.97
CA GLN A 201 -2.68 -18.69 -5.30
C GLN A 201 -4.15 -18.79 -4.93
N ALA A 202 -4.92 -19.50 -5.77
CA ALA A 202 -6.33 -19.74 -5.48
C ALA A 202 -6.46 -20.58 -4.20
N PRO A 203 -7.28 -20.13 -3.22
CA PRO A 203 -7.52 -20.90 -2.01
C PRO A 203 -8.37 -22.14 -2.31
N PRO A 204 -8.41 -23.15 -1.40
CA PRO A 204 -9.42 -24.18 -1.46
C PRO A 204 -10.84 -23.58 -1.45
N SER A 205 -11.77 -24.21 -2.15
CA SER A 205 -13.13 -23.69 -2.37
C SER A 205 -14.00 -23.63 -1.09
N ASP A 206 -13.59 -24.34 -0.04
CA ASP A 206 -14.24 -24.38 1.28
C ASP A 206 -13.58 -23.45 2.30
N VAL A 207 -12.55 -22.73 1.91
CA VAL A 207 -11.87 -21.76 2.77
C VAL A 207 -12.41 -20.36 2.52
N MET A 208 -12.93 -19.72 3.58
CA MET A 208 -13.37 -18.33 3.53
C MET A 208 -12.14 -17.43 3.51
N ILE A 209 -12.09 -16.50 2.56
CA ILE A 209 -11.05 -15.48 2.44
C ILE A 209 -11.64 -14.09 2.26
N ASP A 210 -10.83 -13.06 2.48
CA ASP A 210 -11.18 -11.70 2.08
C ASP A 210 -10.90 -11.52 0.59
N LEU A 211 -11.95 -11.59 -0.22
CA LEU A 211 -11.89 -11.58 -1.68
C LEU A 211 -11.37 -10.26 -2.25
N VAL A 212 -11.56 -9.14 -1.50
CA VAL A 212 -11.07 -7.80 -1.93
C VAL A 212 -9.68 -7.48 -1.38
N SER A 213 -9.08 -8.39 -0.61
CA SER A 213 -7.75 -8.16 -0.05
C SER A 213 -6.68 -8.04 -1.14
N LEU A 214 -5.76 -7.11 -0.94
CA LEU A 214 -4.49 -7.02 -1.67
C LEU A 214 -3.77 -8.38 -1.73
N LEU A 215 -3.76 -9.12 -0.62
CA LEU A 215 -3.10 -10.43 -0.53
C LEU A 215 -3.79 -11.50 -1.37
N SER A 216 -5.08 -11.34 -1.65
CA SER A 216 -5.83 -12.21 -2.56
C SER A 216 -5.67 -11.82 -4.03
N GLY A 217 -4.96 -10.73 -4.31
CA GLY A 217 -4.73 -10.23 -5.67
C GLY A 217 -5.76 -9.21 -6.16
N ALA A 218 -6.60 -8.69 -5.27
CA ALA A 218 -7.54 -7.64 -5.66
C ALA A 218 -6.84 -6.32 -6.04
N THR A 219 -7.46 -5.55 -6.91
CA THR A 219 -6.93 -4.28 -7.43
C THR A 219 -8.00 -3.20 -7.51
N CYS A 220 -7.63 -1.96 -7.24
CA CYS A 220 -8.49 -0.81 -7.53
C CYS A 220 -8.40 -0.48 -9.02
N GLN A 221 -9.53 -0.42 -9.71
CA GLN A 221 -9.58 -0.21 -11.17
C GLN A 221 -10.16 1.15 -11.57
N GLY A 222 -10.79 1.85 -10.66
CA GLY A 222 -11.30 3.19 -10.90
C GLY A 222 -11.95 3.79 -9.68
N TYR A 223 -12.06 5.10 -9.67
CA TYR A 223 -12.66 5.84 -8.56
C TYR A 223 -13.08 7.25 -9.02
N SER A 224 -14.02 7.85 -8.30
CA SER A 224 -14.51 9.19 -8.59
C SER A 224 -13.60 10.29 -8.03
N ASN A 225 -13.07 10.10 -6.83
CA ASN A 225 -12.24 11.09 -6.14
C ASN A 225 -11.27 10.43 -5.16
N ALA A 226 -10.05 10.94 -5.08
CA ALA A 226 -9.02 10.57 -4.12
C ALA A 226 -8.21 11.82 -3.77
N HIS A 227 -8.65 12.56 -2.77
CA HIS A 227 -8.06 13.85 -2.43
C HIS A 227 -6.95 13.73 -1.38
N TYR A 228 -7.22 13.04 -0.26
CA TYR A 228 -6.27 12.85 0.84
C TYR A 228 -5.74 11.43 0.94
N GLY A 229 -6.47 10.44 0.43
CA GLY A 229 -6.08 9.04 0.45
C GLY A 229 -6.67 8.28 -0.73
N HIS A 230 -5.84 7.44 -1.35
CA HIS A 230 -6.22 6.64 -2.51
C HIS A 230 -7.08 5.44 -2.10
N PRO A 231 -8.16 5.07 -2.85
CA PRO A 231 -9.02 3.94 -2.48
C PRO A 231 -8.30 2.59 -2.42
N ARG A 232 -7.18 2.38 -3.12
CA ARG A 232 -6.37 1.16 -2.97
C ARG A 232 -5.91 0.89 -1.53
N ASN A 233 -5.88 1.92 -0.68
CA ASN A 233 -5.55 1.75 0.73
C ASN A 233 -6.58 0.91 1.48
N MET A 234 -7.85 0.94 1.07
CA MET A 234 -8.91 0.19 1.75
C MET A 234 -8.72 -1.33 1.72
N ILE A 235 -7.98 -1.86 0.75
CA ILE A 235 -7.81 -3.30 0.56
C ILE A 235 -6.52 -3.86 1.18
N LYS A 236 -5.77 -3.05 1.91
CA LYS A 236 -4.60 -3.48 2.66
C LYS A 236 -5.00 -4.41 3.81
N PRO A 237 -4.19 -5.44 4.13
CA PRO A 237 -4.58 -6.48 5.09
C PRO A 237 -4.58 -6.01 6.55
N CYS A 238 -3.65 -5.12 6.91
CA CYS A 238 -3.51 -4.64 8.29
C CYS A 238 -4.55 -3.56 8.61
N LYS A 239 -4.85 -3.37 9.89
CA LYS A 239 -5.62 -2.22 10.38
C LYS A 239 -4.89 -0.93 10.01
N SER A 240 -5.66 0.15 9.78
CA SER A 240 -5.04 1.45 9.55
C SER A 240 -4.49 2.05 10.84
N GLU A 241 -3.34 2.71 10.75
CA GLU A 241 -2.74 3.40 11.89
C GLU A 241 -3.15 4.87 11.94
N THR A 242 -3.47 5.45 10.78
CA THR A 242 -3.88 6.85 10.65
C THR A 242 -4.90 7.02 9.52
N MET A 243 -5.50 8.21 9.39
CA MET A 243 -6.35 8.55 8.23
C MET A 243 -5.59 8.49 6.91
N ALA A 244 -4.29 8.74 6.92
CA ALA A 244 -3.46 8.81 5.71
C ALA A 244 -3.38 7.48 4.95
N ASP A 245 -3.63 6.36 5.61
CA ASP A 245 -3.60 5.03 4.99
C ASP A 245 -5.01 4.47 4.69
N GLY A 246 -6.01 5.33 4.61
CA GLY A 246 -7.36 5.03 4.14
C GLY A 246 -7.70 5.68 2.80
N TRP A 247 -8.94 5.56 2.38
CA TRP A 247 -9.52 6.33 1.27
C TRP A 247 -10.21 7.57 1.83
N GLU A 248 -9.85 8.75 1.36
CA GLU A 248 -10.50 10.00 1.76
C GLU A 248 -10.70 10.91 0.55
N THR A 249 -11.94 11.33 0.35
CA THR A 249 -12.36 12.20 -0.74
C THR A 249 -12.33 13.67 -0.33
N ALA A 250 -12.33 14.57 -1.32
CA ALA A 250 -12.61 15.97 -1.08
C ALA A 250 -14.05 16.14 -0.55
N ARG A 251 -14.25 17.18 0.28
CA ARG A 251 -15.58 17.55 0.73
C ARG A 251 -16.40 18.09 -0.42
N ARG A 252 -17.59 17.56 -0.63
CA ARG A 252 -18.53 18.08 -1.63
C ARG A 252 -19.09 19.44 -1.21
N LEU A 253 -19.23 20.32 -2.18
CA LEU A 253 -19.70 21.70 -1.95
C LEU A 253 -21.20 21.89 -2.26
N ASP A 254 -21.88 20.85 -2.75
CA ASP A 254 -23.28 20.87 -3.17
C ASP A 254 -24.26 20.40 -2.06
N ARG A 255 -23.84 20.47 -0.80
CA ARG A 255 -24.71 20.17 0.33
C ARG A 255 -25.82 21.19 0.48
N PRO A 256 -27.09 20.77 0.72
CA PRO A 256 -28.19 21.70 0.99
C PRO A 256 -27.99 22.36 2.34
N ASP A 257 -28.56 23.58 2.50
CA ASP A 257 -28.53 24.33 3.75
C ASP A 257 -29.26 23.58 4.90
N ILE A 258 -30.32 22.84 4.53
CA ILE A 258 -31.08 22.00 5.44
C ILE A 258 -30.94 20.55 5.00
N ILE A 259 -30.41 19.72 5.87
CA ILE A 259 -30.22 18.30 5.62
C ILE A 259 -31.32 17.50 6.31
N GLU A 260 -32.14 16.81 5.52
CA GLU A 260 -33.17 15.88 6.00
C GLU A 260 -32.66 14.45 6.05
N ALA A 261 -33.28 13.61 6.87
CA ALA A 261 -33.02 12.18 6.93
C ALA A 261 -34.13 11.38 6.25
N ASN A 262 -33.76 10.24 5.67
CA ASN A 262 -34.67 9.22 5.22
C ASN A 262 -35.24 8.44 6.42
N GLN A 263 -36.23 7.59 6.19
CA GLN A 263 -36.83 6.74 7.24
C GLN A 263 -35.84 5.79 7.90
N ASP A 264 -34.79 5.37 7.16
CA ASP A 264 -33.73 4.50 7.62
C ASP A 264 -32.58 5.27 8.32
N GLY A 265 -32.73 6.60 8.49
CA GLY A 265 -31.75 7.45 9.13
C GLY A 265 -30.60 7.93 8.23
N THR A 266 -30.52 7.47 6.98
CA THR A 266 -29.56 8.01 6.01
C THR A 266 -29.92 9.43 5.60
N LEU A 267 -28.91 10.26 5.34
CA LEU A 267 -29.14 11.65 4.97
C LEU A 267 -29.59 11.79 3.51
N LYS A 268 -30.53 12.70 3.26
CA LYS A 268 -30.92 13.12 1.91
C LYS A 268 -29.94 14.20 1.42
N VAL A 269 -28.78 13.78 0.96
CA VAL A 269 -27.75 14.67 0.42
C VAL A 269 -27.48 14.36 -1.05
N PRO A 270 -27.24 15.37 -1.89
CA PRO A 270 -26.86 15.13 -3.27
C PRO A 270 -25.45 14.56 -3.33
N GLY A 271 -25.24 13.71 -4.32
CA GLY A 271 -23.92 13.22 -4.68
C GLY A 271 -23.41 12.07 -3.83
N GLU A 272 -22.47 11.41 -4.42
CA GLU A 272 -21.79 10.23 -3.88
C GLU A 272 -20.40 10.13 -4.50
N GLU A 273 -19.51 9.42 -3.82
CA GLU A 273 -18.19 9.07 -4.30
C GLU A 273 -18.07 7.55 -4.37
N TRP A 274 -17.36 7.03 -5.35
CA TRP A 274 -17.27 5.61 -5.59
C TRP A 274 -15.87 5.12 -5.95
N ALA A 275 -15.62 3.86 -5.67
CA ALA A 275 -14.44 3.13 -6.12
C ALA A 275 -14.81 1.72 -6.59
N VAL A 276 -14.18 1.26 -7.66
CA VAL A 276 -14.37 -0.06 -8.25
C VAL A 276 -13.14 -0.91 -8.01
N PHE A 277 -13.36 -2.12 -7.52
CA PHE A 277 -12.32 -3.12 -7.29
C PHE A 277 -12.61 -4.38 -8.08
N LYS A 278 -11.57 -4.91 -8.72
CA LYS A 278 -11.55 -6.29 -9.20
C LYS A 278 -11.13 -7.17 -8.04
N LEU A 279 -11.90 -8.20 -7.76
CA LEU A 279 -11.56 -9.18 -6.73
C LEU A 279 -10.35 -10.02 -7.16
N GLY A 280 -9.61 -10.55 -6.21
CA GLY A 280 -8.49 -11.45 -6.49
C GLY A 280 -8.92 -12.73 -7.19
N PHE A 281 -10.10 -13.23 -6.81
CA PHE A 281 -10.75 -14.40 -7.40
C PHE A 281 -12.24 -14.13 -7.59
N PRO A 282 -12.87 -14.69 -8.64
CA PRO A 282 -14.33 -14.75 -8.70
C PRO A 282 -14.86 -15.42 -7.43
N GLY A 283 -15.90 -14.89 -6.83
CA GLY A 283 -16.37 -15.47 -5.57
C GLY A 283 -17.78 -15.05 -5.19
N LYS A 284 -18.29 -15.69 -4.14
CA LYS A 284 -19.56 -15.35 -3.49
C LYS A 284 -19.28 -14.76 -2.13
N ILE A 285 -19.72 -13.52 -1.92
CA ILE A 285 -19.52 -12.76 -0.69
C ILE A 285 -20.62 -13.11 0.30
N THR A 286 -20.24 -13.40 1.53
CA THR A 286 -21.16 -13.76 2.63
C THR A 286 -21.13 -12.78 3.79
N GLN A 287 -20.04 -12.01 3.91
CA GLN A 287 -19.91 -11.03 4.97
C GLN A 287 -19.08 -9.83 4.49
N ILE A 288 -19.46 -8.65 4.94
CA ILE A 288 -18.76 -7.39 4.65
C ILE A 288 -18.39 -6.70 5.95
N CYS A 289 -17.19 -6.13 5.99
CA CYS A 289 -16.79 -5.16 7.01
C CYS A 289 -16.42 -3.84 6.35
N VAL A 290 -16.98 -2.74 6.85
CA VAL A 290 -16.59 -1.37 6.49
C VAL A 290 -16.03 -0.69 7.73
N ASP A 291 -14.75 -0.34 7.69
CA ASP A 291 -14.03 0.23 8.81
C ASP A 291 -13.82 1.74 8.59
N THR A 292 -14.31 2.56 9.52
CA THR A 292 -14.11 4.01 9.54
C THR A 292 -13.06 4.45 10.55
N ALA A 293 -12.16 3.56 10.98
CA ALA A 293 -11.12 3.88 11.94
C ALA A 293 -10.39 5.19 11.59
N HIS A 294 -10.13 6.01 12.60
CA HIS A 294 -9.54 7.35 12.52
C HIS A 294 -10.42 8.45 11.90
N PHE A 295 -11.45 8.13 11.13
CA PHE A 295 -12.40 9.10 10.59
C PHE A 295 -13.47 9.41 11.64
N LYS A 296 -13.24 10.47 12.44
CA LYS A 296 -14.11 10.85 13.58
C LYS A 296 -15.15 11.91 13.21
N GLY A 297 -14.78 12.90 12.39
CA GLY A 297 -15.68 13.96 11.95
C GLY A 297 -15.94 13.96 10.43
N ASN A 298 -15.15 13.22 9.70
CA ASN A 298 -15.11 13.16 8.23
C ASN A 298 -15.43 11.75 7.67
N PHE A 299 -16.14 10.93 8.46
CA PHE A 299 -16.66 9.66 7.96
C PHE A 299 -17.90 9.90 7.09
N PRO A 300 -18.19 9.01 6.11
CA PRO A 300 -19.39 9.14 5.28
C PRO A 300 -20.68 8.89 6.09
N ASP A 301 -21.78 9.49 5.66
CA ASP A 301 -23.08 9.20 6.24
C ASP A 301 -23.49 7.74 6.02
N SER A 302 -23.29 7.25 4.81
CA SER A 302 -23.68 5.90 4.43
C SER A 302 -22.73 5.28 3.41
N VAL A 303 -22.79 3.96 3.29
CA VAL A 303 -22.09 3.15 2.31
C VAL A 303 -23.05 2.21 1.61
N LYS A 304 -22.85 1.99 0.32
CA LYS A 304 -23.53 0.99 -0.51
C LYS A 304 -22.46 0.14 -1.19
N ILE A 305 -22.69 -1.15 -1.30
CA ILE A 305 -21.78 -2.05 -2.01
C ILE A 305 -22.58 -2.86 -3.04
N GLU A 306 -22.09 -2.81 -4.27
CA GLU A 306 -22.68 -3.52 -5.40
C GLU A 306 -21.65 -4.48 -5.98
N GLY A 307 -22.09 -5.58 -6.52
CA GLY A 307 -21.27 -6.56 -7.20
C GLY A 307 -21.66 -6.73 -8.66
N ALA A 308 -20.69 -7.13 -9.48
CA ALA A 308 -20.91 -7.45 -10.88
C ALA A 308 -19.98 -8.57 -11.33
N TYR A 309 -20.37 -9.26 -12.41
CA TYR A 309 -19.56 -10.29 -13.04
C TYR A 309 -19.05 -9.80 -14.41
N LEU A 310 -17.73 -9.72 -14.57
CA LEU A 310 -17.05 -9.34 -15.81
C LEU A 310 -16.04 -10.41 -16.28
N GLY A 311 -16.07 -11.59 -15.70
CA GLY A 311 -15.05 -12.60 -15.95
C GLY A 311 -13.66 -12.13 -15.50
N TYR A 312 -12.65 -12.40 -16.31
CA TYR A 312 -11.26 -11.98 -16.01
C TYR A 312 -10.89 -10.61 -16.55
N ALA A 313 -11.80 -9.93 -17.27
CA ALA A 313 -11.53 -8.63 -17.84
C ALA A 313 -11.37 -7.57 -16.75
N ASP A 314 -10.59 -6.54 -17.07
CA ASP A 314 -10.49 -5.35 -16.25
C ASP A 314 -11.71 -4.44 -16.48
N TRP A 315 -12.12 -3.75 -15.42
CA TRP A 315 -13.16 -2.75 -15.52
C TRP A 315 -12.61 -1.46 -16.13
N THR A 316 -13.39 -0.86 -17.01
CA THR A 316 -13.17 0.50 -17.52
C THR A 316 -14.49 1.29 -17.45
N PRO A 317 -14.46 2.62 -17.54
CA PRO A 317 -15.69 3.43 -17.57
C PRO A 317 -16.68 3.03 -18.67
N GLU A 318 -16.20 2.42 -19.75
CA GLU A 318 -16.99 1.95 -20.88
C GLU A 318 -17.58 0.53 -20.65
N SER A 319 -17.16 -0.14 -19.58
CA SER A 319 -17.64 -1.50 -19.26
C SER A 319 -19.16 -1.48 -19.00
N LYS A 320 -19.91 -2.24 -19.78
CA LYS A 320 -21.36 -2.40 -19.60
C LYS A 320 -21.62 -3.48 -18.56
N LEU A 321 -21.76 -3.08 -17.30
CA LEU A 321 -22.05 -4.00 -16.19
C LEU A 321 -23.45 -3.79 -15.63
N VAL A 322 -24.06 -4.90 -15.22
CA VAL A 322 -25.26 -4.88 -14.38
C VAL A 322 -24.79 -5.01 -12.93
N TRP A 323 -24.85 -3.91 -12.19
CA TRP A 323 -24.52 -3.87 -10.78
C TRP A 323 -25.69 -4.36 -9.94
N GLN A 324 -25.45 -5.33 -9.08
CA GLN A 324 -26.42 -5.89 -8.14
C GLN A 324 -26.08 -5.45 -6.73
N ASN A 325 -27.09 -5.05 -5.95
CA ASN A 325 -26.86 -4.69 -4.55
C ASN A 325 -26.46 -5.93 -3.73
N ILE A 326 -25.30 -5.84 -3.08
CA ILE A 326 -24.85 -6.77 -2.04
C ILE A 326 -25.16 -6.17 -0.67
N LEU A 327 -24.85 -4.91 -0.47
CA LEU A 327 -25.20 -4.12 0.72
C LEU A 327 -25.96 -2.88 0.26
N LYS A 328 -27.22 -2.75 0.67
CA LYS A 328 -28.02 -1.53 0.46
C LYS A 328 -27.38 -0.35 1.21
N PRO A 329 -27.74 0.91 0.85
CA PRO A 329 -27.27 2.06 1.61
C PRO A 329 -27.46 1.85 3.12
N SER A 330 -26.37 1.84 3.84
CA SER A 330 -26.30 1.53 5.27
C SER A 330 -25.56 2.62 6.00
N LYS A 331 -26.13 3.06 7.12
CA LYS A 331 -25.60 4.12 7.95
C LYS A 331 -24.24 3.74 8.52
N LEU A 332 -23.30 4.69 8.50
CA LEU A 332 -21.99 4.57 9.13
C LEU A 332 -21.91 5.43 10.40
N SER A 333 -20.96 5.12 11.23
CA SER A 333 -20.59 5.85 12.44
C SER A 333 -19.09 6.11 12.47
N ALA A 334 -18.67 7.03 13.34
CA ALA A 334 -17.28 7.43 13.46
C ALA A 334 -16.40 6.34 14.06
N HIS A 335 -15.24 6.12 13.51
CA HIS A 335 -14.12 5.40 14.14
C HIS A 335 -14.49 4.00 14.66
N GLN A 336 -15.15 3.17 13.83
CA GLN A 336 -15.50 1.79 14.21
C GLN A 336 -15.66 0.86 12.99
N ASP A 337 -15.67 -0.44 13.28
CA ASP A 337 -16.01 -1.49 12.34
C ASP A 337 -17.54 -1.63 12.20
N HIS A 338 -18.02 -1.78 10.97
CA HIS A 338 -19.41 -2.06 10.64
C HIS A 338 -19.48 -3.40 9.93
N TRP A 339 -20.13 -4.37 10.53
CA TRP A 339 -20.25 -5.74 10.04
C TRP A 339 -21.64 -6.01 9.47
N TYR A 340 -21.69 -6.62 8.30
CA TYR A 340 -22.92 -6.94 7.61
C TYR A 340 -22.86 -8.37 7.06
N ASP A 341 -23.83 -9.19 7.45
CA ASP A 341 -24.08 -10.47 6.79
C ASP A 341 -24.79 -10.20 5.46
N CYS A 342 -24.41 -10.89 4.41
CA CYS A 342 -24.97 -10.73 3.08
C CYS A 342 -24.90 -12.03 2.29
N THR A 343 -25.52 -12.03 1.12
CA THR A 343 -25.40 -13.12 0.16
C THR A 343 -25.31 -12.49 -1.23
N SER A 344 -24.19 -12.72 -1.91
CA SER A 344 -24.04 -12.29 -3.29
C SER A 344 -24.20 -13.45 -4.26
N ASP A 345 -24.56 -13.14 -5.49
CA ASP A 345 -24.27 -14.01 -6.63
C ASP A 345 -22.75 -14.10 -6.85
N LEU A 346 -22.34 -14.89 -7.84
CA LEU A 346 -20.95 -14.92 -8.26
C LEU A 346 -20.55 -13.57 -8.84
N VAL A 347 -19.54 -12.93 -8.24
CA VAL A 347 -19.02 -11.63 -8.64
C VAL A 347 -17.52 -11.67 -8.89
N THR A 348 -17.04 -10.81 -9.77
CA THR A 348 -15.62 -10.57 -10.04
C THR A 348 -15.21 -9.16 -9.70
N HIS A 349 -16.17 -8.25 -9.57
CA HIS A 349 -15.96 -6.84 -9.25
C HIS A 349 -16.95 -6.39 -8.19
N ILE A 350 -16.51 -5.45 -7.38
CA ILE A 350 -17.36 -4.71 -6.46
C ILE A 350 -17.22 -3.20 -6.69
N ARG A 351 -18.28 -2.47 -6.45
CA ARG A 351 -18.29 -1.02 -6.35
C ARG A 351 -18.68 -0.61 -4.95
N VAL A 352 -17.80 0.15 -4.31
CA VAL A 352 -18.03 0.76 -3.00
C VAL A 352 -18.43 2.20 -3.24
N THR A 353 -19.61 2.58 -2.77
CA THR A 353 -20.15 3.92 -2.91
C THR A 353 -20.40 4.52 -1.54
N MET A 354 -19.80 5.65 -1.25
CA MET A 354 -20.07 6.44 -0.04
C MET A 354 -20.93 7.66 -0.37
N ALA A 355 -21.76 8.07 0.54
CA ALA A 355 -22.57 9.27 0.43
C ALA A 355 -22.46 10.14 1.69
N PRO A 356 -22.30 11.47 1.57
CA PRO A 356 -21.98 12.17 0.32
C PRO A 356 -20.48 12.12 -0.04
N ASP A 357 -19.63 12.10 0.94
CA ASP A 357 -18.17 12.15 0.90
C ASP A 357 -17.59 11.69 2.24
N GLY A 358 -16.28 11.65 2.35
CA GLY A 358 -15.56 11.40 3.59
C GLY A 358 -14.47 10.36 3.45
N GLY A 359 -14.21 9.61 4.53
CA GLY A 359 -13.15 8.64 4.58
C GLY A 359 -13.60 7.26 5.10
N ILE A 360 -13.04 6.23 4.47
CA ILE A 360 -13.16 4.81 4.86
C ILE A 360 -11.75 4.25 4.95
N SER A 361 -11.41 3.65 6.10
CA SER A 361 -10.07 3.10 6.32
C SER A 361 -9.87 1.78 5.60
N ARG A 362 -10.80 0.85 5.76
CA ARG A 362 -10.72 -0.50 5.21
C ARG A 362 -12.08 -1.00 4.74
N ILE A 363 -12.03 -1.88 3.76
CA ILE A 363 -13.14 -2.72 3.36
C ILE A 363 -12.69 -4.18 3.36
N ARG A 364 -13.58 -5.08 3.80
CA ARG A 364 -13.40 -6.53 3.74
C ARG A 364 -14.62 -7.15 3.12
N THR A 365 -14.41 -8.14 2.25
CA THR A 365 -15.47 -8.92 1.62
C THR A 365 -15.15 -10.40 1.78
N TYR A 366 -15.58 -10.96 2.91
CA TYR A 366 -15.34 -12.35 3.20
C TYR A 366 -16.30 -13.23 2.40
N GLY A 367 -15.75 -14.28 1.83
CA GLY A 367 -16.52 -15.22 1.01
C GLY A 367 -15.65 -16.34 0.49
N TYR A 368 -16.23 -17.08 -0.46
CA TYR A 368 -15.63 -18.27 -1.02
C TYR A 368 -15.28 -18.05 -2.49
N ALA A 369 -14.00 -18.30 -2.80
CA ALA A 369 -13.55 -18.24 -4.18
C ALA A 369 -14.14 -19.41 -4.99
N VAL A 370 -14.62 -19.09 -6.18
CA VAL A 370 -15.07 -20.09 -7.15
C VAL A 370 -13.96 -20.26 -8.18
N GLN A 371 -13.33 -21.41 -8.16
CA GLN A 371 -12.34 -21.74 -9.18
C GLN A 371 -13.06 -21.94 -10.52
N PRO A 372 -12.57 -21.35 -11.62
CA PRO A 372 -13.08 -21.71 -12.92
C PRO A 372 -12.79 -23.20 -13.11
N PHE A 373 -13.83 -23.96 -13.40
CA PHE A 373 -13.62 -25.31 -13.86
C PHE A 373 -12.71 -25.24 -15.08
N LEU A 374 -11.61 -25.97 -15.04
CA LEU A 374 -10.85 -26.29 -16.23
C LEU A 374 -11.85 -27.08 -17.15
N ILE A 375 -12.43 -26.37 -18.10
CA ILE A 375 -13.22 -26.98 -19.19
C ILE A 375 -12.21 -27.40 -20.26
#